data_a0fa67cc66092288f785e6203b9a5de7
#
_entry.id   a0fa67cc66092288f785e6203b9a5de7
#
_cell.length_a   1.000
_cell.length_b   1.000
_cell.length_c   1.000
_cell.angle_alpha   90.00
_cell.angle_beta   90.00
_cell.angle_gamma   90.00
#
_symmetry.space_group_name_H-M   'P 1'
#
loop_
_entity.id
_entity.type
_entity.pdbx_description
1 polymer ?
#
loop_
_entity_poly.entity_id
_entity_poly.type
_entity_poly.pdbx_seq_one_letter_code
_entity_poly.pdbx_strand_id
1 'polypeptide(L)'
;MSSNRSRFATTQWSLVLAAARSGAGDAEALARLCSMYWYPVFAFVRRQGHSADEAQDLTQGFFTRLLEKRELGQADQDRGRFRSFLLTACRHFISNEQDRVRAIKRGGGAVAIPIDIVEAEGRYERALVSVETPERLYERQWGLTMMAVVLDSVRKEYVAAGNERLFDRLSEFVTDPAGTHADAARDLDMSVPAVKMAVHRLRRRYREALRERVADTVASPDQVDDEIRHLMTAVGM
;
A
#
# COMPACT_ATOMS: atom_id res chain seq x y z
N MET A 1 2.35 15.00 -29.03
CA MET A 1 1.33 14.36 -28.18
C MET A 1 1.59 12.86 -27.93
N SER A 2 2.87 12.42 -27.83
CA SER A 2 3.22 10.98 -27.72
C SER A 2 3.91 10.57 -26.41
N SER A 3 4.06 11.48 -25.43
CA SER A 3 4.85 11.19 -24.21
C SER A 3 4.07 10.57 -23.05
N ASN A 4 2.73 10.46 -23.17
CA ASN A 4 1.89 10.02 -22.03
C ASN A 4 1.57 8.51 -22.05
N ARG A 5 1.77 7.79 -23.16
CA ARG A 5 1.51 6.34 -23.24
C ARG A 5 2.59 5.47 -22.60
N SER A 6 3.84 5.95 -22.50
CA SER A 6 4.94 5.15 -21.94
C SER A 6 4.94 5.09 -20.41
N ARG A 7 4.33 6.07 -19.70
CA ARG A 7 4.22 6.06 -18.23
C ARG A 7 3.22 5.04 -17.70
N PHE A 8 2.16 4.73 -18.45
CA PHE A 8 1.16 3.73 -18.09
C PHE A 8 1.60 2.28 -18.40
N ALA A 9 2.74 2.09 -19.07
CA ALA A 9 3.28 0.75 -19.35
C ALA A 9 3.85 0.04 -18.11
N THR A 10 3.99 0.72 -16.97
CA THR A 10 4.59 0.19 -15.75
C THR A 10 3.65 0.33 -14.55
N THR A 11 2.39 -0.04 -14.70
CA THR A 11 1.44 -0.09 -13.57
C THR A 11 1.75 -1.28 -12.67
N GLN A 12 1.23 -1.30 -11.44
CA GLN A 12 1.30 -2.46 -10.54
C GLN A 12 0.80 -3.74 -11.26
N TRP A 13 -0.20 -3.61 -12.12
CA TRP A 13 -0.65 -4.67 -13.01
C TRP A 13 0.46 -5.17 -13.94
N SER A 14 1.18 -4.26 -14.61
CA SER A 14 2.27 -4.65 -15.51
C SER A 14 3.48 -5.20 -14.78
N LEU A 15 3.81 -4.73 -13.57
CA LEU A 15 4.87 -5.29 -12.72
C LEU A 15 4.55 -6.71 -12.30
N VAL A 16 3.31 -6.94 -11.87
CA VAL A 16 2.82 -8.26 -11.47
C VAL A 16 2.77 -9.20 -12.68
N LEU A 17 2.30 -8.72 -13.84
CA LEU A 17 2.29 -9.48 -15.09
C LEU A 17 3.70 -9.75 -15.63
N ALA A 18 4.65 -8.82 -15.46
CA ALA A 18 6.05 -9.01 -15.84
C ALA A 18 6.73 -10.05 -14.94
N ALA A 19 6.54 -9.97 -13.63
CA ALA A 19 7.03 -10.96 -12.67
C ALA A 19 6.48 -12.37 -12.96
N ALA A 20 5.20 -12.49 -13.37
CA ALA A 20 4.59 -13.74 -13.74
C ALA A 20 5.12 -14.32 -15.08
N ARG A 21 5.63 -13.48 -15.99
CA ARG A 21 6.12 -13.91 -17.32
C ARG A 21 7.59 -14.30 -17.34
N SER A 22 8.43 -13.66 -16.54
CA SER A 22 9.88 -13.78 -16.64
C SER A 22 10.48 -14.97 -15.88
N GLY A 23 9.70 -15.70 -15.07
CA GLY A 23 10.17 -16.90 -14.36
C GLY A 23 11.27 -16.66 -13.29
N ALA A 24 11.98 -15.55 -13.39
CA ALA A 24 12.85 -14.98 -12.36
C ALA A 24 12.09 -13.76 -11.86
N GLY A 25 11.30 -13.94 -10.79
CA GLY A 25 10.51 -12.85 -10.22
C GLY A 25 11.40 -11.64 -10.03
N ASP A 26 11.00 -10.50 -10.62
CA ASP A 26 11.64 -9.24 -10.35
C ASP A 26 11.45 -8.99 -8.84
N ALA A 27 12.50 -9.30 -8.06
CA ALA A 27 12.47 -9.21 -6.59
C ALA A 27 12.07 -7.80 -6.11
N GLU A 28 12.37 -6.79 -6.91
CA GLU A 28 12.01 -5.41 -6.63
C GLU A 28 10.50 -5.16 -6.85
N ALA A 29 9.92 -5.71 -7.92
CA ALA A 29 8.48 -5.62 -8.17
C ALA A 29 7.68 -6.34 -7.06
N LEU A 30 8.18 -7.50 -6.63
CA LEU A 30 7.62 -8.26 -5.52
C LEU A 30 7.72 -7.48 -4.20
N ALA A 31 8.88 -6.92 -3.90
CA ALA A 31 9.08 -6.12 -2.69
C ALA A 31 8.14 -4.91 -2.66
N ARG A 32 7.94 -4.22 -3.79
CA ARG A 32 6.98 -3.11 -3.91
C ARG A 32 5.53 -3.57 -3.71
N LEU A 33 5.15 -4.71 -4.28
CA LEU A 33 3.82 -5.28 -4.08
C LEU A 33 3.59 -5.62 -2.60
N CYS A 34 4.54 -6.32 -1.98
CA CYS A 34 4.46 -6.68 -0.57
C CYS A 34 4.42 -5.45 0.34
N SER A 35 5.22 -4.42 0.08
CA SER A 35 5.20 -3.19 0.88
C SER A 35 3.84 -2.49 0.90
N MET A 36 3.07 -2.62 -0.18
CA MET A 36 1.76 -1.98 -0.31
C MET A 36 0.59 -2.83 0.19
N TYR A 37 0.67 -4.15 0.02
CA TYR A 37 -0.49 -5.01 0.16
C TYR A 37 -0.37 -6.10 1.22
N TRP A 38 0.84 -6.41 1.70
CA TRP A 38 1.01 -7.47 2.68
C TRP A 38 0.23 -7.20 3.96
N TYR A 39 0.44 -6.02 4.55
CA TYR A 39 -0.24 -5.69 5.80
C TYR A 39 -1.77 -5.55 5.65
N PRO A 40 -2.32 -4.89 4.63
CA PRO A 40 -3.75 -4.92 4.36
C PRO A 40 -4.34 -6.34 4.26
N VAL A 41 -3.66 -7.26 3.56
CA VAL A 41 -4.07 -8.67 3.46
C VAL A 41 -3.98 -9.38 4.81
N PHE A 42 -2.88 -9.20 5.55
CA PHE A 42 -2.73 -9.74 6.90
C PHE A 42 -3.86 -9.28 7.82
N ALA A 43 -4.15 -7.98 7.86
CA ALA A 43 -5.23 -7.43 8.68
C ALA A 43 -6.61 -7.97 8.28
N PHE A 44 -6.85 -8.18 6.97
CA PHE A 44 -8.06 -8.82 6.46
C PHE A 44 -8.19 -10.25 6.98
N VAL A 45 -7.13 -11.07 6.88
CA VAL A 45 -7.11 -12.47 7.36
C VAL A 45 -7.30 -12.52 8.88
N ARG A 46 -6.60 -11.67 9.64
CA ARG A 46 -6.78 -11.54 11.09
C ARG A 46 -8.24 -11.23 11.47
N ARG A 47 -8.88 -10.32 10.73
CA ARG A 47 -10.27 -9.92 11.00
C ARG A 47 -11.28 -11.03 10.70
N GLN A 48 -10.92 -12.05 9.93
CA GLN A 48 -11.73 -13.25 9.73
C GLN A 48 -11.65 -14.26 10.89
N GLY A 49 -10.86 -13.96 11.94
CA GLY A 49 -10.77 -14.77 13.15
C GLY A 49 -9.57 -15.73 13.19
N HIS A 50 -8.64 -15.61 12.24
CA HIS A 50 -7.37 -16.35 12.29
C HIS A 50 -6.43 -15.79 13.36
N SER A 51 -5.62 -16.64 14.00
CA SER A 51 -4.52 -16.20 14.89
C SER A 51 -3.46 -15.40 14.11
N ALA A 52 -2.52 -14.76 14.82
CA ALA A 52 -1.43 -14.01 14.18
C ALA A 52 -0.57 -14.93 13.29
N ASP A 53 -0.20 -16.10 13.82
CA ASP A 53 0.62 -17.08 13.10
C ASP A 53 -0.12 -17.64 11.86
N GLU A 54 -1.38 -18.04 12.01
CA GLU A 54 -2.20 -18.49 10.87
C GLU A 54 -2.38 -17.40 9.80
N ALA A 55 -2.59 -16.15 10.22
CA ALA A 55 -2.74 -15.05 9.28
C ALA A 55 -1.44 -14.75 8.56
N GLN A 56 -0.29 -14.88 9.22
CA GLN A 56 1.01 -14.80 8.58
C GLN A 56 1.18 -15.88 7.53
N ASP A 57 0.97 -17.14 7.91
CA ASP A 57 1.14 -18.28 7.01
C ASP A 57 0.22 -18.17 5.79
N LEU A 58 -1.06 -17.82 6.01
CA LEU A 58 -2.03 -17.61 4.94
C LEU A 58 -1.65 -16.43 4.04
N THR A 59 -1.16 -15.33 4.61
CA THR A 59 -0.73 -14.18 3.82
C THR A 59 0.51 -14.50 2.99
N GLN A 60 1.51 -15.16 3.57
CA GLN A 60 2.70 -15.63 2.85
C GLN A 60 2.33 -16.62 1.75
N GLY A 61 1.53 -17.62 2.07
CA GLY A 61 1.06 -18.62 1.11
C GLY A 61 0.29 -17.99 -0.04
N PHE A 62 -0.55 -17.00 0.23
CA PHE A 62 -1.27 -16.24 -0.79
C PHE A 62 -0.32 -15.52 -1.76
N PHE A 63 0.64 -14.75 -1.24
CA PHE A 63 1.60 -14.04 -2.11
C PHE A 63 2.51 -15.01 -2.86
N THR A 64 2.98 -16.09 -2.23
CA THR A 64 3.75 -17.14 -2.91
C THR A 64 2.96 -17.72 -4.08
N ARG A 65 1.71 -18.14 -3.85
CA ARG A 65 0.86 -18.70 -4.90
C ARG A 65 0.50 -17.70 -6.00
N LEU A 66 0.27 -16.43 -5.60
CA LEU A 66 -0.01 -15.34 -6.54
C LEU A 66 1.15 -15.18 -7.55
N LEU A 67 2.39 -15.39 -7.11
CA LEU A 67 3.60 -15.27 -7.91
C LEU A 67 3.94 -16.53 -8.70
N GLU A 68 3.78 -17.73 -8.08
CA GLU A 68 4.07 -19.01 -8.72
C GLU A 68 3.08 -19.35 -9.82
N LYS A 69 1.81 -19.12 -9.56
CA LYS A 69 0.77 -19.38 -10.55
C LYS A 69 0.59 -18.14 -11.42
N ARG A 70 0.74 -18.37 -12.73
CA ARG A 70 0.32 -17.44 -13.80
C ARG A 70 -1.18 -17.04 -13.71
N GLU A 71 -1.82 -17.18 -12.55
CA GLU A 71 -3.18 -16.70 -12.26
C GLU A 71 -3.26 -15.18 -12.47
N LEU A 72 -2.12 -14.47 -12.32
CA LEU A 72 -1.97 -13.08 -12.73
C LEU A 72 -2.08 -12.87 -14.24
N GLY A 73 -1.76 -13.86 -15.07
CA GLY A 73 -1.95 -13.80 -16.52
C GLY A 73 -3.41 -13.90 -16.96
N GLN A 74 -4.31 -14.33 -16.06
CA GLN A 74 -5.77 -14.29 -16.25
C GLN A 74 -6.41 -13.09 -15.58
N ALA A 75 -5.62 -12.31 -14.84
CA ALA A 75 -6.05 -11.06 -14.26
C ALA A 75 -6.19 -10.04 -15.39
N ASP A 76 -7.42 -9.85 -15.84
CA ASP A 76 -7.79 -8.93 -16.88
C ASP A 76 -7.68 -7.49 -16.35
N GLN A 77 -6.75 -6.73 -16.91
CA GLN A 77 -6.53 -5.33 -16.56
C GLN A 77 -7.82 -4.51 -16.77
N ASP A 78 -8.72 -4.97 -17.63
CA ASP A 78 -10.01 -4.35 -17.92
C ASP A 78 -11.06 -4.61 -16.81
N ARG A 79 -10.75 -5.47 -15.82
CA ARG A 79 -11.68 -5.83 -14.73
C ARG A 79 -11.60 -4.95 -13.48
N GLY A 80 -10.89 -3.82 -13.50
CA GLY A 80 -10.97 -2.82 -12.45
C GLY A 80 -9.71 -2.62 -11.60
N ARG A 81 -9.90 -2.28 -10.33
CA ARG A 81 -8.85 -1.83 -9.42
C ARG A 81 -8.03 -3.01 -8.89
N PHE A 82 -6.70 -2.88 -8.90
CA PHE A 82 -5.79 -3.95 -8.46
C PHE A 82 -6.08 -4.44 -7.03
N ARG A 83 -6.39 -3.52 -6.09
CA ARG A 83 -6.76 -3.88 -4.71
C ARG A 83 -8.00 -4.77 -4.62
N SER A 84 -9.02 -4.53 -5.45
CA SER A 84 -10.25 -5.33 -5.47
C SER A 84 -9.99 -6.73 -6.03
N PHE A 85 -9.13 -6.83 -7.05
CA PHE A 85 -8.64 -8.10 -7.56
C PHE A 85 -7.92 -8.89 -6.45
N LEU A 86 -6.95 -8.25 -5.75
CA LEU A 86 -6.22 -8.93 -4.66
C LEU A 86 -7.13 -9.43 -3.55
N LEU A 87 -8.10 -8.63 -3.13
CA LEU A 87 -9.06 -9.02 -2.10
C LEU A 87 -9.89 -10.24 -2.53
N THR A 88 -10.36 -10.25 -3.77
CA THR A 88 -11.13 -11.37 -4.33
C THR A 88 -10.25 -12.63 -4.44
N ALA A 89 -9.03 -12.50 -4.95
CA ALA A 89 -8.07 -13.61 -5.05
C ALA A 89 -7.70 -14.16 -3.66
N CYS A 90 -7.51 -13.29 -2.68
CA CYS A 90 -7.22 -13.68 -1.30
C CYS A 90 -8.39 -14.49 -0.67
N ARG A 91 -9.62 -14.05 -0.87
CA ARG A 91 -10.81 -14.79 -0.40
C ARG A 91 -10.89 -16.20 -1.00
N HIS A 92 -10.68 -16.31 -2.30
CA HIS A 92 -10.66 -17.61 -2.98
C HIS A 92 -9.52 -18.50 -2.46
N PHE A 93 -8.33 -17.90 -2.22
CA PHE A 93 -7.20 -18.62 -1.65
C PHE A 93 -7.53 -19.17 -0.27
N ILE A 94 -8.05 -18.34 0.66
CA ILE A 94 -8.40 -18.75 2.02
C ILE A 94 -9.45 -19.85 2.00
N SER A 95 -10.51 -19.73 1.19
CA SER A 95 -11.55 -20.75 1.05
C SER A 95 -10.96 -22.08 0.60
N ASN A 96 -10.09 -22.07 -0.42
CA ASN A 96 -9.44 -23.28 -0.93
C ASN A 96 -8.49 -23.92 0.11
N GLU A 97 -7.75 -23.11 0.90
CA GLU A 97 -6.88 -23.63 1.95
C GLU A 97 -7.67 -24.21 3.12
N GLN A 98 -8.81 -23.60 3.48
CA GLN A 98 -9.71 -24.18 4.48
C GLN A 98 -10.27 -25.53 4.03
N ASP A 99 -10.67 -25.68 2.77
CA ASP A 99 -11.13 -26.95 2.21
C ASP A 99 -10.00 -27.98 2.12
N ARG A 100 -8.77 -27.53 1.79
CA ARG A 100 -7.57 -28.37 1.77
C ARG A 100 -7.17 -28.85 3.16
N VAL A 101 -7.19 -27.97 4.19
CA VAL A 101 -6.89 -28.35 5.58
C VAL A 101 -7.94 -29.33 6.10
N ARG A 102 -9.20 -29.18 5.72
CA ARG A 102 -10.24 -30.17 6.02
C ARG A 102 -9.98 -31.54 5.33
N ALA A 103 -9.32 -31.52 4.15
CA ALA A 103 -9.03 -32.71 3.38
C ALA A 103 -7.66 -33.36 3.72
N ILE A 104 -6.65 -32.60 4.18
CA ILE A 104 -5.27 -33.10 4.37
C ILE A 104 -4.62 -32.43 5.59
N LYS A 105 -4.36 -33.23 6.64
CA LYS A 105 -3.35 -32.89 7.64
C LYS A 105 -1.96 -33.34 7.15
N ARG A 106 -1.20 -32.52 6.43
CA ARG A 106 0.29 -32.63 6.29
C ARG A 106 0.88 -31.54 5.39
N GLY A 107 1.82 -30.79 5.93
CA GLY A 107 3.07 -30.21 5.52
C GLY A 107 3.27 -29.65 4.08
N GLY A 108 3.66 -28.37 4.00
CA GLY A 108 4.27 -27.79 2.81
C GLY A 108 5.02 -26.51 3.19
N GLY A 109 6.31 -26.46 2.81
CA GLY A 109 7.17 -25.31 3.10
C GLY A 109 6.88 -24.11 2.21
N ALA A 110 6.76 -22.93 2.79
CA ALA A 110 6.61 -21.65 2.10
C ALA A 110 7.94 -20.88 2.09
N VAL A 111 8.17 -20.09 1.04
CA VAL A 111 9.27 -19.12 0.99
C VAL A 111 8.93 -17.98 1.93
N ALA A 112 9.73 -17.77 2.97
CA ALA A 112 9.51 -16.74 3.97
C ALA A 112 9.76 -15.34 3.39
N ILE A 113 8.75 -14.47 3.44
CA ILE A 113 8.92 -13.03 3.24
C ILE A 113 9.32 -12.45 4.59
N PRO A 114 10.47 -11.77 4.74
CA PRO A 114 10.90 -11.21 6.02
C PRO A 114 10.03 -10.00 6.37
N ILE A 115 9.09 -10.19 7.29
CA ILE A 115 8.21 -9.13 7.79
C ILE A 115 8.17 -9.22 9.31
N ASP A 116 8.23 -8.05 9.96
CA ASP A 116 8.11 -7.94 11.40
C ASP A 116 6.65 -8.17 11.84
N ILE A 117 6.39 -9.38 12.33
CA ILE A 117 5.07 -9.80 12.81
C ILE A 117 4.66 -9.07 14.06
N VAL A 118 5.59 -8.74 14.92
CA VAL A 118 5.31 -8.03 16.17
C VAL A 118 4.79 -6.63 15.85
N GLU A 119 5.40 -5.97 14.88
CA GLU A 119 4.91 -4.68 14.39
C GLU A 119 3.54 -4.82 13.72
N ALA A 120 3.35 -5.82 12.87
CA ALA A 120 2.09 -6.06 12.17
C ALA A 120 0.94 -6.35 13.14
N GLU A 121 1.17 -7.18 14.16
CA GLU A 121 0.16 -7.48 15.18
C GLU A 121 -0.13 -6.25 16.05
N GLY A 122 0.87 -5.51 16.48
CA GLY A 122 0.66 -4.24 17.21
C GLY A 122 -0.10 -3.18 16.41
N ARG A 123 0.05 -3.14 15.09
CA ARG A 123 -0.78 -2.30 14.21
C ARG A 123 -2.20 -2.80 14.15
N TYR A 124 -2.41 -4.12 14.08
CA TYR A 124 -3.73 -4.73 14.03
C TYR A 124 -4.49 -4.51 15.33
N GLU A 125 -3.86 -4.70 16.50
CA GLU A 125 -4.48 -4.46 17.82
C GLU A 125 -4.97 -3.01 17.94
N ARG A 126 -4.19 -2.03 17.50
CA ARG A 126 -4.63 -0.62 17.45
C ARG A 126 -5.80 -0.39 16.51
N ALA A 127 -5.92 -1.17 15.44
CA ALA A 127 -7.02 -1.07 14.48
C ALA A 127 -8.31 -1.75 14.98
N LEU A 128 -8.24 -2.62 15.99
CA LEU A 128 -9.40 -3.31 16.57
C LEU A 128 -10.40 -2.39 17.28
N VAL A 129 -10.04 -1.15 17.54
CA VAL A 129 -10.92 -0.16 18.22
C VAL A 129 -12.19 0.14 17.41
N SER A 130 -12.22 -0.18 16.11
CA SER A 130 -13.40 0.01 15.27
C SER A 130 -14.09 -1.31 14.92
N VAL A 131 -15.44 -1.31 14.97
CA VAL A 131 -16.28 -2.45 14.55
C VAL A 131 -16.41 -2.44 13.02
N GLU A 132 -15.29 -2.62 12.31
CA GLU A 132 -15.26 -2.65 10.85
C GLU A 132 -15.37 -4.08 10.31
N THR A 133 -15.98 -4.24 9.13
CA THR A 133 -15.93 -5.52 8.42
C THR A 133 -14.48 -5.81 7.95
N PRO A 134 -14.12 -7.08 7.69
CA PRO A 134 -12.79 -7.41 7.17
C PRO A 134 -12.43 -6.61 5.91
N GLU A 135 -13.41 -6.39 5.02
CA GLU A 135 -13.22 -5.64 3.78
C GLU A 135 -12.93 -4.16 4.03
N ARG A 136 -13.69 -3.53 4.93
CA ARG A 136 -13.46 -2.12 5.30
C ARG A 136 -12.11 -1.93 5.97
N LEU A 137 -11.73 -2.86 6.84
CA LEU A 137 -10.40 -2.84 7.45
C LEU A 137 -9.30 -2.96 6.39
N TYR A 138 -9.44 -3.88 5.42
CA TYR A 138 -8.52 -4.02 4.29
C TYR A 138 -8.37 -2.70 3.51
N GLU A 139 -9.49 -2.10 3.11
CA GLU A 139 -9.51 -0.85 2.34
C GLU A 139 -8.84 0.29 3.11
N ARG A 140 -9.15 0.42 4.40
CA ARG A 140 -8.56 1.43 5.27
C ARG A 140 -7.05 1.23 5.44
N GLN A 141 -6.61 0.00 5.70
CA GLN A 141 -5.18 -0.30 5.87
C GLN A 141 -4.41 -0.12 4.56
N TRP A 142 -5.03 -0.46 3.43
CA TRP A 142 -4.46 -0.16 2.12
C TRP A 142 -4.29 1.36 1.92
N GLY A 143 -5.30 2.16 2.23
CA GLY A 143 -5.23 3.61 2.12
C GLY A 143 -4.14 4.22 3.01
N LEU A 144 -4.07 3.81 4.28
CA LEU A 144 -3.03 4.27 5.23
C LEU A 144 -1.63 3.86 4.76
N THR A 145 -1.47 2.63 4.27
CA THR A 145 -0.18 2.15 3.74
C THR A 145 0.23 2.94 2.50
N MET A 146 -0.71 3.20 1.57
CA MET A 146 -0.48 4.04 0.39
C MET A 146 0.04 5.43 0.79
N MET A 147 -0.65 6.09 1.72
CA MET A 147 -0.28 7.41 2.20
C MET A 147 1.10 7.43 2.86
N ALA A 148 1.43 6.42 3.66
CA ALA A 148 2.73 6.30 4.32
C ALA A 148 3.87 6.08 3.30
N VAL A 149 3.68 5.20 2.31
CA VAL A 149 4.66 4.94 1.24
C VAL A 149 4.91 6.19 0.39
N VAL A 150 3.86 6.95 0.09
CA VAL A 150 3.99 8.22 -0.64
C VAL A 150 4.74 9.26 0.19
N LEU A 151 4.44 9.36 1.48
CA LEU A 151 5.13 10.31 2.36
C LEU A 151 6.62 9.97 2.48
N ASP A 152 6.97 8.69 2.60
CA ASP A 152 8.36 8.21 2.62
C ASP A 152 9.08 8.53 1.29
N SER A 153 8.41 8.37 0.15
CA SER A 153 9.00 8.71 -1.14
C SER A 153 9.32 10.21 -1.26
N VAL A 154 8.44 11.07 -0.79
CA VAL A 154 8.66 12.53 -0.74
C VAL A 154 9.76 12.87 0.25
N ARG A 155 9.84 12.18 1.40
CA ARG A 155 10.95 12.34 2.36
C ARG A 155 12.30 12.06 1.70
N LYS A 156 12.40 10.97 0.95
CA LYS A 156 13.64 10.61 0.22
C LYS A 156 14.07 11.67 -0.78
N GLU A 157 13.12 12.31 -1.47
CA GLU A 157 13.41 13.44 -2.36
C GLU A 157 14.00 14.64 -1.58
N TYR A 158 13.41 14.97 -0.42
CA TYR A 158 13.89 16.07 0.42
C TYR A 158 15.27 15.76 1.03
N VAL A 159 15.50 14.53 1.48
CA VAL A 159 16.82 14.07 1.97
C VAL A 159 17.88 14.19 0.88
N ALA A 160 17.59 13.72 -0.33
CA ALA A 160 18.50 13.83 -1.47
C ALA A 160 18.81 15.29 -1.85
N ALA A 161 17.90 16.21 -1.59
CA ALA A 161 18.06 17.66 -1.78
C ALA A 161 18.71 18.38 -0.58
N GLY A 162 19.12 17.66 0.48
CA GLY A 162 19.70 18.24 1.70
C GLY A 162 18.70 18.97 2.60
N ASN A 163 17.41 18.70 2.43
CA ASN A 163 16.30 19.38 3.13
C ASN A 163 15.61 18.48 4.17
N GLU A 164 16.31 17.49 4.74
CA GLU A 164 15.73 16.52 5.69
C GLU A 164 15.06 17.20 6.88
N ARG A 165 15.80 18.12 7.56
CA ARG A 165 15.26 18.87 8.72
C ARG A 165 13.99 19.65 8.37
N LEU A 166 13.93 20.21 7.16
CA LEU A 166 12.75 20.91 6.68
C LEU A 166 11.57 19.96 6.52
N PHE A 167 11.79 18.80 5.90
CA PHE A 167 10.75 17.80 5.73
C PHE A 167 10.25 17.28 7.08
N ASP A 168 11.14 16.82 7.96
CA ASP A 168 10.77 16.25 9.25
C ASP A 168 9.92 17.20 10.09
N ARG A 169 10.23 18.51 10.05
CA ARG A 169 9.44 19.53 10.76
C ARG A 169 8.12 19.90 10.09
N LEU A 170 8.03 19.80 8.76
CA LEU A 170 6.83 20.20 8.01
C LEU A 170 5.88 19.04 7.69
N SER A 171 6.33 17.81 7.81
CA SER A 171 5.52 16.62 7.45
C SER A 171 4.25 16.49 8.28
N GLU A 172 4.25 16.94 9.54
CA GLU A 172 3.07 16.98 10.40
C GLU A 172 1.92 17.78 9.78
N PHE A 173 2.22 18.87 9.07
CA PHE A 173 1.20 19.69 8.38
C PHE A 173 0.57 18.98 7.17
N VAL A 174 1.13 17.86 6.71
CA VAL A 174 0.54 17.06 5.62
C VAL A 174 -0.50 16.10 6.16
N THR A 175 -0.20 15.46 7.30
CA THR A 175 -0.99 14.37 7.88
C THR A 175 -1.94 14.83 8.98
N ASP A 176 -1.50 15.75 9.84
CA ASP A 176 -2.29 16.31 10.93
C ASP A 176 -1.78 17.74 11.23
N PRO A 177 -2.60 18.79 11.01
CA PRO A 177 -2.16 20.17 11.23
C PRO A 177 -2.18 20.57 12.72
N ALA A 178 -1.66 19.73 13.63
CA ALA A 178 -1.66 20.00 15.07
C ALA A 178 -0.66 21.10 15.50
N GLY A 179 0.39 21.37 14.70
CA GLY A 179 1.39 22.39 14.99
C GLY A 179 1.05 23.79 14.47
N THR A 180 1.69 24.84 15.03
CA THR A 180 1.57 26.18 14.50
C THR A 180 2.71 26.52 13.53
N HIS A 181 2.41 27.30 12.49
CA HIS A 181 3.46 27.77 11.57
C HIS A 181 4.50 28.66 12.30
N ALA A 182 4.14 29.28 13.43
CA ALA A 182 5.06 30.12 14.22
C ALA A 182 6.10 29.25 14.97
N ASP A 183 5.70 28.07 15.47
CA ASP A 183 6.62 27.12 16.10
C ASP A 183 7.59 26.54 15.07
N ALA A 184 7.06 26.10 13.92
CA ALA A 184 7.90 25.62 12.84
C ALA A 184 8.89 26.69 12.31
N ALA A 185 8.48 27.97 12.30
CA ALA A 185 9.34 29.10 11.91
C ALA A 185 10.53 29.28 12.87
N ARG A 186 10.28 29.14 14.17
CA ARG A 186 11.35 29.20 15.19
C ARG A 186 12.31 28.00 15.07
N ASP A 187 11.76 26.81 14.93
CA ASP A 187 12.55 25.58 14.87
C ASP A 187 13.44 25.49 13.62
N LEU A 188 13.00 26.10 12.52
CA LEU A 188 13.68 26.11 11.22
C LEU A 188 14.51 27.36 10.95
N ASP A 189 14.49 28.36 11.86
CA ASP A 189 15.11 29.69 11.66
C ASP A 189 14.60 30.36 10.36
N MET A 190 13.29 30.31 10.16
CA MET A 190 12.62 30.84 8.98
C MET A 190 11.56 31.83 9.36
N SER A 191 11.17 32.72 8.43
CA SER A 191 9.99 33.59 8.65
C SER A 191 8.69 32.77 8.52
N VAL A 192 7.62 33.17 9.22
CA VAL A 192 6.31 32.50 9.13
C VAL A 192 5.76 32.46 7.69
N PRO A 193 5.87 33.54 6.87
CA PRO A 193 5.50 33.43 5.46
C PRO A 193 6.29 32.38 4.66
N ALA A 194 7.61 32.27 4.94
CA ALA A 194 8.45 31.25 4.27
C ALA A 194 8.02 29.84 4.64
N VAL A 195 7.68 29.58 5.92
CA VAL A 195 7.14 28.28 6.37
C VAL A 195 5.81 27.98 5.68
N LYS A 196 4.87 28.92 5.61
CA LYS A 196 3.59 28.74 4.89
C LYS A 196 3.81 28.33 3.43
N MET A 197 4.74 29.00 2.76
CA MET A 197 5.09 28.67 1.37
C MET A 197 5.74 27.27 1.24
N ALA A 198 6.59 26.91 2.21
CA ALA A 198 7.22 25.59 2.24
C ALA A 198 6.19 24.48 2.49
N VAL A 199 5.26 24.65 3.43
CA VAL A 199 4.13 23.73 3.66
C VAL A 199 3.26 23.59 2.40
N HIS A 200 2.95 24.72 1.72
CA HIS A 200 2.19 24.66 0.47
C HIS A 200 2.91 23.85 -0.61
N ARG A 201 4.23 24.03 -0.79
CA ARG A 201 5.04 23.26 -1.73
C ARG A 201 5.06 21.76 -1.38
N LEU A 202 5.26 21.43 -0.08
CA LEU A 202 5.26 20.07 0.40
C LEU A 202 3.92 19.37 0.15
N ARG A 203 2.80 20.02 0.50
CA ARG A 203 1.44 19.49 0.24
C ARG A 203 1.16 19.29 -1.25
N ARG A 204 1.65 20.22 -2.10
CA ARG A 204 1.52 20.06 -3.55
C ARG A 204 2.31 18.85 -4.04
N ARG A 205 3.59 18.71 -3.64
CA ARG A 205 4.42 17.58 -4.04
C ARG A 205 3.85 16.24 -3.55
N TYR A 206 3.34 16.20 -2.31
CA TYR A 206 2.68 15.02 -1.77
C TYR A 206 1.45 14.62 -2.60
N ARG A 207 0.59 15.57 -2.95
CA ARG A 207 -0.58 15.29 -3.82
C ARG A 207 -0.19 14.80 -5.21
N GLU A 208 0.84 15.37 -5.81
CA GLU A 208 1.39 14.92 -7.08
C GLU A 208 1.91 13.48 -6.98
N ALA A 209 2.71 13.17 -5.96
CA ALA A 209 3.22 11.84 -5.70
C ALA A 209 2.11 10.81 -5.42
N LEU A 210 1.07 11.21 -4.68
CA LEU A 210 -0.10 10.36 -4.44
C LEU A 210 -0.83 10.04 -5.74
N ARG A 211 -1.05 11.04 -6.60
CA ARG A 211 -1.68 10.82 -7.91
C ARG A 211 -0.85 9.88 -8.79
N GLU A 212 0.46 10.08 -8.84
CA GLU A 212 1.37 9.21 -9.58
C GLU A 212 1.27 7.77 -9.07
N ARG A 213 1.28 7.56 -7.75
CA ARG A 213 1.22 6.23 -7.16
C ARG A 213 -0.15 5.57 -7.33
N VAL A 214 -1.24 6.32 -7.22
CA VAL A 214 -2.60 5.80 -7.45
C VAL A 214 -2.79 5.44 -8.92
N ALA A 215 -2.24 6.22 -9.85
CA ALA A 215 -2.30 5.91 -11.28
C ALA A 215 -1.70 4.53 -11.60
N ASP A 216 -0.72 4.06 -10.81
CA ASP A 216 -0.14 2.71 -10.95
C ASP A 216 -1.12 1.59 -10.54
N THR A 217 -2.20 1.88 -9.82
CA THR A 217 -3.14 0.88 -9.25
C THR A 217 -4.45 0.76 -10.00
N VAL A 218 -4.69 1.61 -10.99
CA VAL A 218 -5.92 1.66 -11.79
C VAL A 218 -5.66 1.27 -13.24
N ALA A 219 -6.72 0.86 -13.93
CA ALA A 219 -6.63 0.43 -15.33
C ALA A 219 -6.46 1.60 -16.31
N SER A 220 -7.04 2.76 -15.97
CA SER A 220 -7.04 3.93 -16.86
C SER A 220 -6.91 5.25 -16.09
N PRO A 221 -6.39 6.33 -16.74
CA PRO A 221 -6.15 7.62 -16.10
C PRO A 221 -7.40 8.30 -15.54
N ASP A 222 -8.55 8.09 -16.16
CA ASP A 222 -9.84 8.65 -15.74
C ASP A 222 -10.32 8.09 -14.41
N GLN A 223 -9.82 6.92 -13.98
CA GLN A 223 -10.15 6.31 -12.70
C GLN A 223 -9.35 6.86 -11.52
N VAL A 224 -8.30 7.66 -11.76
CA VAL A 224 -7.39 8.13 -10.70
C VAL A 224 -8.11 8.99 -9.66
N ASP A 225 -8.95 9.92 -10.09
CA ASP A 225 -9.66 10.82 -9.17
C ASP A 225 -10.70 10.08 -8.33
N ASP A 226 -11.36 9.09 -8.91
CA ASP A 226 -12.31 8.22 -8.21
C ASP A 226 -11.60 7.35 -7.18
N GLU A 227 -10.42 6.82 -7.52
CA GLU A 227 -9.63 6.01 -6.60
C GLU A 227 -9.07 6.84 -5.44
N ILE A 228 -8.63 8.08 -5.69
CA ILE A 228 -8.22 9.01 -4.63
C ILE A 228 -9.39 9.34 -3.70
N ARG A 229 -10.59 9.62 -4.23
CA ARG A 229 -11.78 9.87 -3.40
C ARG A 229 -12.12 8.66 -2.55
N HIS A 230 -12.05 7.46 -3.13
CA HIS A 230 -12.27 6.23 -2.40
C HIS A 230 -11.24 6.05 -1.28
N LEU A 231 -9.95 6.28 -1.57
CA LEU A 231 -8.86 6.21 -0.59
C LEU A 231 -9.13 7.14 0.59
N MET A 232 -9.46 8.43 0.33
CA MET A 232 -9.77 9.40 1.38
C MET A 232 -10.96 8.95 2.24
N THR A 233 -12.02 8.46 1.62
CA THR A 233 -13.19 7.91 2.33
C THR A 233 -12.83 6.70 3.19
N ALA A 234 -11.99 5.80 2.68
CA ALA A 234 -11.58 4.59 3.39
C ALA A 234 -10.74 4.90 4.64
N VAL A 235 -9.94 5.96 4.63
CA VAL A 235 -9.14 6.39 5.79
C VAL A 235 -9.88 7.35 6.73
N GLY A 236 -11.11 7.76 6.39
CA GLY A 236 -11.93 8.63 7.22
C GLY A 236 -11.64 10.13 7.07
N MET A 237 -11.14 10.55 5.92
CA MET A 237 -10.83 11.95 5.56
C MET A 237 -11.86 12.52 4.57
#